data_66f5af44fbdda8558cea90d6263bcc31
#
_entry.id   66f5af44fbdda8558cea90d6263bcc31
#
_cell.length_a   1.000
_cell.length_b   1.000
_cell.length_c   1.000
_cell.angle_alpha   90.00
_cell.angle_beta   90.00
_cell.angle_gamma   90.00
#
_symmetry.space_group_name_H-M   'P 1'
#
loop_
_entity.id
_entity.type
_entity.pdbx_description
1 polymer ?
#
loop_
_entity_poly.entity_id
_entity_poly.type
_entity_poly.pdbx_seq_one_letter_code
_entity_poly.pdbx_strand_id
1 'polypeptide(L)'
;MSPSQYKARYENLSVSLDNGPPATVRVNQYRLRSMNYKAAANDAFISMLKKRGIDTELRVQTESGLVRVDPGLSQTEDAYKKRTGIELVFSEYGAGGQATKVDSRVTDWGALAHYTFLGKGSPEHCQIVLQLANHWGLAPDLQQYADDNLGLDCNGFVGNYLWHSKNGNPWMDLGVRNQDHGPDAWISGYFDGKRLLASWDDLDTSRSYIFGLVDNSGNIIPGGPGSSSGHIIITEPNRRNNRVGKDGKPFFAVWSVESTAGHTPGLWESWYTCTAVSNKIFSIDREQMIPGSRYLDFKIAAID
;
A
#
# COMPACT_ATOMS: atom_id res chain seq x y z
N MET A 1 -3.16 -4.73 -14.52
CA MET A 1 -2.22 -3.61 -14.17
C MET A 1 -0.98 -4.23 -13.57
N SER A 2 0.22 -3.79 -13.99
CA SER A 2 1.47 -4.29 -13.43
C SER A 2 1.86 -3.56 -12.13
N PRO A 3 2.81 -4.11 -11.33
CA PRO A 3 3.32 -3.44 -10.13
C PRO A 3 3.89 -2.04 -10.40
N SER A 4 4.67 -1.85 -11.47
CA SER A 4 5.21 -0.55 -11.84
C SER A 4 4.10 0.45 -12.26
N GLN A 5 3.07 -0.02 -12.96
CA GLN A 5 1.90 0.80 -13.27
C GLN A 5 1.12 1.18 -12.01
N TYR A 6 1.02 0.26 -11.04
CA TYR A 6 0.37 0.56 -9.76
C TYR A 6 1.19 1.55 -8.92
N LYS A 7 2.53 1.41 -8.91
CA LYS A 7 3.44 2.40 -8.31
C LYS A 7 3.21 3.79 -8.91
N ALA A 8 3.11 3.88 -10.24
CA ALA A 8 2.89 5.15 -10.94
C ALA A 8 1.60 5.87 -10.50
N ARG A 9 0.59 5.15 -9.99
CA ARG A 9 -0.64 5.77 -9.46
C ARG A 9 -0.37 6.55 -8.17
N TYR A 10 0.54 6.07 -7.30
CA TYR A 10 0.96 6.83 -6.11
C TYR A 10 1.82 8.04 -6.45
N GLU A 11 2.56 7.97 -7.55
CA GLU A 11 3.45 9.04 -8.00
C GLU A 11 2.74 10.12 -8.84
N ASN A 12 1.49 9.89 -9.23
CA ASN A 12 0.72 10.78 -10.09
C ASN A 12 -0.73 10.91 -9.58
N LEU A 13 -0.91 11.19 -8.29
CA LEU A 13 -2.24 11.42 -7.74
C LEU A 13 -2.79 12.76 -8.24
N SER A 14 -3.96 12.72 -8.88
CA SER A 14 -4.68 13.93 -9.28
C SER A 14 -5.56 14.39 -8.14
N VAL A 15 -5.18 15.44 -7.44
CA VAL A 15 -5.90 15.99 -6.28
C VAL A 15 -6.68 17.22 -6.69
N SER A 16 -8.01 17.14 -6.60
CA SER A 16 -8.88 18.28 -6.87
C SER A 16 -8.70 19.35 -5.80
N LEU A 17 -8.67 20.61 -6.23
CA LEU A 17 -8.58 21.78 -5.38
C LEU A 17 -9.92 22.51 -5.36
N ASP A 18 -10.23 23.21 -4.27
CA ASP A 18 -11.43 24.05 -4.19
C ASP A 18 -11.43 25.16 -5.23
N ASN A 19 -10.24 25.67 -5.57
CA ASN A 19 -10.06 26.71 -6.55
C ASN A 19 -8.89 26.36 -7.48
N GLY A 20 -9.16 26.26 -8.76
CA GLY A 20 -8.14 26.01 -9.78
C GLY A 20 -8.13 24.58 -10.35
N PRO A 21 -7.16 24.27 -11.22
CA PRO A 21 -7.03 22.95 -11.78
C PRO A 21 -6.52 21.95 -10.72
N PRO A 22 -6.75 20.64 -10.93
CA PRO A 22 -6.21 19.62 -10.06
C PRO A 22 -4.68 19.69 -9.97
N ALA A 23 -4.15 19.43 -8.78
CA ALA A 23 -2.71 19.30 -8.55
C ALA A 23 -2.27 17.84 -8.72
N THR A 24 -1.09 17.63 -9.30
CA THR A 24 -0.45 16.30 -9.30
C THR A 24 0.45 16.19 -8.07
N VAL A 25 0.22 15.18 -7.24
CA VAL A 25 0.93 14.94 -5.99
C VAL A 25 1.52 13.53 -5.97
N ARG A 26 2.71 13.37 -5.37
CA ARG A 26 3.37 12.08 -5.18
C ARG A 26 3.25 11.63 -3.72
N VAL A 27 2.95 10.35 -3.52
CA VAL A 27 3.01 9.68 -2.21
C VAL A 27 3.96 8.50 -2.35
N ASN A 28 5.24 8.71 -2.17
CA ASN A 28 6.28 7.72 -2.40
C ASN A 28 7.29 7.58 -1.25
N GLN A 29 7.03 8.22 -0.11
CA GLN A 29 7.88 8.10 1.08
C GLN A 29 7.65 6.74 1.76
N TYR A 30 8.69 6.20 2.42
CA TYR A 30 8.52 5.06 3.30
C TYR A 30 7.88 5.50 4.62
N ARG A 31 6.79 4.81 4.99
CA ARG A 31 6.06 5.14 6.24
C ARG A 31 5.73 3.86 6.99
N LEU A 32 6.17 3.75 8.22
CA LEU A 32 5.92 2.62 9.09
C LEU A 32 5.57 3.10 10.50
N ARG A 33 4.54 2.51 11.11
CA ARG A 33 4.04 2.89 12.44
C ARG A 33 5.14 2.96 13.51
N SER A 34 6.00 1.96 13.55
CA SER A 34 7.04 1.85 14.58
C SER A 34 8.25 2.78 14.36
N MET A 35 8.36 3.43 13.21
CA MET A 35 9.54 4.25 12.86
C MET A 35 9.23 5.73 12.66
N ASN A 36 8.29 6.03 11.78
CA ASN A 36 8.10 7.39 11.28
C ASN A 36 6.62 7.77 11.07
N TYR A 37 5.72 7.10 11.79
CA TYR A 37 4.30 7.45 11.81
C TYR A 37 4.09 8.85 12.38
N LYS A 38 3.28 9.64 11.69
CA LYS A 38 2.96 11.02 12.06
C LYS A 38 1.61 11.11 12.76
N ALA A 39 1.55 10.72 14.03
CA ALA A 39 0.34 10.73 14.84
C ALA A 39 -0.35 12.10 14.82
N ALA A 40 0.40 13.18 14.94
CA ALA A 40 -0.17 14.54 14.98
C ALA A 40 -0.95 14.91 13.71
N ALA A 41 -0.48 14.46 12.53
CA ALA A 41 -1.18 14.70 11.27
C ALA A 41 -2.48 13.87 11.17
N ASN A 42 -2.44 12.61 11.59
CA ASN A 42 -3.62 11.78 11.70
C ASN A 42 -4.64 12.38 12.68
N ASP A 43 -4.19 12.79 13.85
CA ASP A 43 -5.06 13.35 14.90
C ASP A 43 -5.69 14.67 14.45
N ALA A 44 -4.94 15.53 13.76
CA ALA A 44 -5.46 16.75 13.16
C ALA A 44 -6.55 16.44 12.11
N PHE A 45 -6.31 15.46 11.24
CA PHE A 45 -7.28 15.03 10.24
C PHE A 45 -8.55 14.45 10.89
N ILE A 46 -8.41 13.55 11.87
CA ILE A 46 -9.51 12.98 12.65
C ILE A 46 -10.30 14.07 13.39
N SER A 47 -9.62 15.07 13.95
CA SER A 47 -10.27 16.21 14.61
C SER A 47 -11.14 17.00 13.63
N MET A 48 -10.71 17.19 12.38
CA MET A 48 -11.51 17.84 11.36
C MET A 48 -12.72 17.00 10.94
N LEU A 49 -12.57 15.68 10.81
CA LEU A 49 -13.70 14.77 10.57
C LEU A 49 -14.76 14.94 11.67
N LYS A 50 -14.35 14.85 12.93
CA LYS A 50 -15.26 15.02 14.11
C LYS A 50 -15.93 16.38 14.13
N LYS A 51 -15.17 17.46 13.89
CA LYS A 51 -15.71 18.82 13.80
C LYS A 51 -16.78 18.97 12.73
N ARG A 52 -16.71 18.17 11.67
CA ARG A 52 -17.70 18.12 10.59
C ARG A 52 -18.83 17.11 10.83
N GLY A 53 -18.87 16.45 12.00
CA GLY A 53 -19.88 15.47 12.35
C GLY A 53 -19.74 14.14 11.60
N ILE A 54 -18.54 13.83 11.08
CA ILE A 54 -18.24 12.56 10.41
C ILE A 54 -17.78 11.57 11.47
N ASP A 55 -18.33 10.37 11.42
CA ASP A 55 -17.93 9.30 12.33
C ASP A 55 -16.48 8.86 12.07
N THR A 56 -15.74 8.71 13.15
CA THR A 56 -14.32 8.34 13.12
C THR A 56 -14.00 7.13 13.98
N GLU A 57 -15.02 6.46 14.52
CA GLU A 57 -14.82 5.27 15.33
C GLU A 57 -14.42 4.08 14.45
N LEU A 58 -13.35 3.41 14.86
CA LEU A 58 -12.93 2.17 14.22
C LEU A 58 -13.94 1.06 14.51
N ARG A 59 -14.46 0.45 13.45
CA ARG A 59 -15.36 -0.69 13.59
C ARG A 59 -14.60 -1.92 14.03
N VAL A 60 -15.22 -2.71 14.89
CA VAL A 60 -14.68 -3.97 15.36
C VAL A 60 -15.52 -5.11 14.79
N GLN A 61 -14.86 -6.06 14.12
CA GLN A 61 -15.49 -7.32 13.75
C GLN A 61 -15.78 -8.12 15.03
N THR A 62 -17.03 -8.46 15.23
CA THR A 62 -17.48 -9.36 16.31
C THR A 62 -17.96 -10.67 15.70
N GLU A 63 -18.17 -11.72 16.54
CA GLU A 63 -18.76 -12.98 16.11
C GLU A 63 -20.15 -12.83 15.49
N SER A 64 -20.86 -11.75 15.80
CA SER A 64 -22.18 -11.40 15.28
C SER A 64 -22.14 -10.50 14.04
N GLY A 65 -20.95 -10.16 13.51
CA GLY A 65 -20.75 -9.29 12.37
C GLY A 65 -20.10 -7.94 12.72
N LEU A 66 -19.99 -7.07 11.72
CA LEU A 66 -19.51 -5.69 11.91
C LEU A 66 -20.52 -4.91 12.73
N VAL A 67 -20.20 -4.63 13.98
CA VAL A 67 -21.01 -3.74 14.81
C VAL A 67 -20.69 -2.31 14.42
N ARG A 68 -21.63 -1.68 13.77
CA ARG A 68 -21.59 -0.28 13.43
C ARG A 68 -22.14 0.56 14.58
N VAL A 69 -21.37 1.52 15.01
CA VAL A 69 -21.79 2.42 16.09
C VAL A 69 -22.38 3.72 15.54
N ASP A 70 -22.38 3.96 14.22
CA ASP A 70 -22.93 5.24 13.72
C ASP A 70 -23.79 5.10 12.46
N PRO A 71 -25.02 5.67 12.52
CA PRO A 71 -25.91 5.85 11.38
C PRO A 71 -25.49 6.97 10.41
N GLY A 72 -24.42 7.71 10.71
CA GLY A 72 -24.07 8.93 9.97
C GLY A 72 -23.65 8.72 8.52
N LEU A 73 -23.13 7.54 8.17
CA LEU A 73 -22.64 7.25 6.83
C LEU A 73 -23.69 6.64 5.89
N SER A 74 -24.90 6.37 6.35
CA SER A 74 -26.03 5.94 5.51
C SER A 74 -26.81 7.10 4.86
N GLN A 75 -26.24 8.31 4.93
CA GLN A 75 -26.91 9.50 4.40
C GLN A 75 -26.71 9.62 2.88
N THR A 76 -27.69 10.20 2.23
CA THR A 76 -27.59 10.57 0.81
C THR A 76 -26.48 11.62 0.62
N GLU A 77 -25.94 11.72 -0.60
CA GLU A 77 -24.95 12.73 -0.96
C GLU A 77 -25.39 14.14 -0.54
N ASP A 78 -26.65 14.50 -0.80
CA ASP A 78 -27.20 15.81 -0.41
C ASP A 78 -27.17 16.03 1.10
N ALA A 79 -27.51 15.00 1.88
CA ALA A 79 -27.46 15.09 3.33
C ALA A 79 -26.03 15.18 3.83
N TYR A 80 -25.08 14.49 3.20
CA TYR A 80 -23.66 14.58 3.51
C TYR A 80 -23.12 15.97 3.16
N LYS A 81 -23.34 16.46 1.93
CA LYS A 81 -22.96 17.80 1.47
C LYS A 81 -23.53 18.89 2.37
N LYS A 82 -24.82 18.80 2.73
CA LYS A 82 -25.47 19.75 3.63
C LYS A 82 -24.85 19.73 5.02
N ARG A 83 -24.46 18.57 5.54
CA ARG A 83 -23.87 18.41 6.87
C ARG A 83 -22.41 18.85 6.92
N THR A 84 -21.61 18.50 5.92
CA THR A 84 -20.16 18.70 5.92
C THR A 84 -19.70 19.93 5.15
N GLY A 85 -20.52 20.45 4.25
CA GLY A 85 -20.15 21.49 3.30
C GLY A 85 -19.17 21.03 2.23
N ILE A 86 -18.88 19.72 2.15
CA ILE A 86 -17.94 19.13 1.20
C ILE A 86 -18.74 18.57 0.04
N GLU A 87 -18.40 18.97 -1.16
CA GLU A 87 -18.85 18.27 -2.35
C GLU A 87 -18.01 17.01 -2.50
N LEU A 88 -18.71 15.88 -2.64
CA LEU A 88 -18.03 14.60 -2.65
C LEU A 88 -17.43 14.36 -4.02
N VAL A 89 -16.13 14.49 -4.08
CA VAL A 89 -15.33 14.21 -5.29
C VAL A 89 -15.14 12.71 -5.52
N PHE A 90 -15.81 11.89 -4.75
CA PHE A 90 -15.72 10.42 -4.79
C PHE A 90 -16.58 9.77 -5.86
N SER A 91 -17.30 10.56 -6.65
CA SER A 91 -18.08 10.09 -7.80
C SER A 91 -17.26 9.32 -8.83
N GLU A 92 -15.97 9.62 -8.93
CA GLU A 92 -15.05 8.93 -9.84
C GLU A 92 -14.82 7.46 -9.48
N TYR A 93 -15.11 7.08 -8.25
CA TYR A 93 -14.98 5.69 -7.79
C TYR A 93 -16.26 4.87 -7.97
N GLY A 94 -17.37 5.49 -8.35
CA GLY A 94 -18.64 4.83 -8.65
C GLY A 94 -18.63 4.18 -10.03
N ALA A 95 -18.83 2.87 -10.08
CA ALA A 95 -19.27 2.25 -11.32
C ALA A 95 -20.58 2.93 -11.74
N GLY A 96 -20.55 3.80 -12.77
CA GLY A 96 -21.72 4.45 -13.29
C GLY A 96 -21.86 5.95 -13.07
N GLY A 97 -20.84 6.65 -12.54
CA GLY A 97 -20.83 8.12 -12.50
C GLY A 97 -21.88 8.77 -11.60
N GLN A 98 -22.46 8.04 -10.65
CA GLN A 98 -23.39 8.59 -9.68
C GLN A 98 -22.67 8.86 -8.36
N ALA A 99 -22.48 10.13 -8.06
CA ALA A 99 -21.92 10.65 -6.83
C ALA A 99 -22.73 10.34 -5.55
N THR A 100 -23.79 9.58 -5.66
CA THR A 100 -24.80 9.41 -4.63
C THR A 100 -24.45 8.42 -3.53
N LYS A 101 -23.29 7.75 -3.57
CA LYS A 101 -22.95 6.71 -2.61
C LYS A 101 -21.51 6.80 -2.10
N VAL A 102 -21.20 7.86 -1.41
CA VAL A 102 -20.01 7.92 -0.54
C VAL A 102 -20.02 6.78 0.48
N ASP A 103 -21.17 6.48 0.98
CA ASP A 103 -21.40 5.45 1.99
C ASP A 103 -21.09 4.03 1.53
N SER A 104 -21.08 3.76 0.22
CA SER A 104 -20.80 2.42 -0.27
C SER A 104 -19.32 2.09 -0.34
N ARG A 105 -18.42 3.03 -0.13
CA ARG A 105 -16.97 2.84 -0.29
C ARG A 105 -16.13 3.31 0.86
N VAL A 106 -16.45 4.45 1.45
CA VAL A 106 -15.84 4.88 2.70
C VAL A 106 -16.82 4.55 3.81
N THR A 107 -16.77 3.32 4.27
CA THR A 107 -17.63 2.84 5.34
C THR A 107 -17.09 3.21 6.71
N ASP A 108 -15.80 3.55 6.80
CA ASP A 108 -15.10 3.89 8.04
C ASP A 108 -14.03 4.96 7.79
N TRP A 109 -14.39 6.21 8.05
CA TRP A 109 -13.50 7.36 7.87
C TRP A 109 -12.33 7.37 8.84
N GLY A 110 -12.55 6.88 10.06
CA GLY A 110 -11.49 6.77 11.06
C GLY A 110 -10.43 5.76 10.63
N ALA A 111 -10.86 4.61 10.12
CA ALA A 111 -9.95 3.60 9.61
C ALA A 111 -9.26 4.07 8.32
N LEU A 112 -9.96 4.68 7.37
CA LEU A 112 -9.37 5.24 6.16
C LEU A 112 -8.22 6.20 6.51
N ALA A 113 -8.47 7.16 7.38
CA ALA A 113 -7.45 8.12 7.83
C ALA A 113 -6.29 7.38 8.51
N HIS A 114 -6.60 6.58 9.53
CA HIS A 114 -5.60 5.86 10.31
C HIS A 114 -4.66 5.02 9.43
N TYR A 115 -5.21 4.17 8.57
CA TYR A 115 -4.41 3.31 7.70
C TYR A 115 -3.62 4.10 6.65
N THR A 116 -4.18 5.19 6.12
CA THR A 116 -3.44 6.03 5.17
C THR A 116 -2.22 6.66 5.82
N PHE A 117 -2.34 7.21 7.03
CA PHE A 117 -1.21 7.77 7.76
C PHE A 117 -0.23 6.70 8.29
N LEU A 118 -0.66 5.45 8.42
CA LEU A 118 0.20 4.32 8.79
C LEU A 118 1.01 3.72 7.62
N GLY A 119 0.85 4.21 6.40
CA GLY A 119 1.51 3.65 5.24
C GLY A 119 0.79 2.46 4.60
N LYS A 120 -0.53 2.36 4.82
CA LYS A 120 -1.40 1.30 4.31
C LYS A 120 -2.46 1.80 3.33
N GLY A 121 -2.52 3.09 3.07
CA GLY A 121 -3.52 3.67 2.16
C GLY A 121 -3.30 3.26 0.71
N SER A 122 -4.39 2.97 -0.02
CA SER A 122 -4.35 2.86 -1.48
C SER A 122 -4.11 4.23 -2.14
N PRO A 123 -3.82 4.30 -3.46
CA PRO A 123 -3.73 5.58 -4.16
C PRO A 123 -4.99 6.44 -3.94
N GLU A 124 -6.17 5.83 -3.96
CA GLU A 124 -7.45 6.50 -3.76
C GLU A 124 -7.58 7.06 -2.33
N HIS A 125 -7.18 6.28 -1.32
CA HIS A 125 -7.19 6.75 0.06
C HIS A 125 -6.26 7.94 0.25
N CYS A 126 -5.06 7.88 -0.32
CA CYS A 126 -4.10 8.99 -0.29
C CYS A 126 -4.68 10.24 -0.98
N GLN A 127 -5.32 10.07 -2.14
CA GLN A 127 -5.98 11.15 -2.87
C GLN A 127 -7.09 11.80 -2.03
N ILE A 128 -7.96 10.99 -1.42
CA ILE A 128 -9.04 11.45 -0.55
C ILE A 128 -8.49 12.27 0.63
N VAL A 129 -7.49 11.73 1.33
CA VAL A 129 -6.88 12.42 2.47
C VAL A 129 -6.26 13.74 2.05
N LEU A 130 -5.52 13.78 0.95
CA LEU A 130 -4.89 15.01 0.44
C LEU A 130 -5.93 16.06 0.05
N GLN A 131 -7.00 15.64 -0.62
CA GLN A 131 -8.06 16.54 -1.04
C GLN A 131 -8.78 17.18 0.16
N LEU A 132 -9.16 16.36 1.15
CA LEU A 132 -9.80 16.87 2.35
C LEU A 132 -8.85 17.70 3.21
N ALA A 133 -7.57 17.30 3.32
CA ALA A 133 -6.57 18.09 4.03
C ALA A 133 -6.38 19.48 3.40
N ASN A 134 -6.37 19.57 2.06
CA ASN A 134 -6.34 20.86 1.35
C ASN A 134 -7.61 21.69 1.63
N HIS A 135 -8.76 21.08 1.44
CA HIS A 135 -10.07 21.73 1.67
C HIS A 135 -10.20 22.29 3.10
N TRP A 136 -9.62 21.62 4.08
CA TRP A 136 -9.66 22.06 5.48
C TRP A 136 -8.50 22.97 5.90
N GLY A 137 -7.62 23.31 4.97
CA GLY A 137 -6.47 24.16 5.24
C GLY A 137 -5.35 23.49 6.04
N LEU A 138 -5.36 22.16 6.18
CA LEU A 138 -4.29 21.38 6.81
C LEU A 138 -3.07 21.22 5.90
N ALA A 139 -3.27 21.29 4.59
CA ALA A 139 -2.26 21.08 3.55
C ALA A 139 -2.20 22.28 2.59
N PRO A 140 -1.64 23.43 3.03
CA PRO A 140 -1.48 24.59 2.14
C PRO A 140 -0.49 24.32 1.00
N ASP A 141 0.48 23.47 1.25
CA ASP A 141 1.35 22.84 0.22
C ASP A 141 1.09 21.33 0.23
N LEU A 142 0.42 20.85 -0.82
CA LEU A 142 0.00 19.46 -0.92
C LEU A 142 1.17 18.49 -1.05
N GLN A 143 2.22 18.84 -1.81
CA GLN A 143 3.37 17.94 -1.97
C GLN A 143 4.16 17.85 -0.66
N GLN A 144 4.41 18.98 -0.02
CA GLN A 144 5.10 18.99 1.27
C GLN A 144 4.30 18.22 2.34
N TYR A 145 2.97 18.40 2.36
CA TYR A 145 2.11 17.64 3.28
C TYR A 145 2.18 16.14 3.01
N ALA A 146 2.17 15.73 1.74
CA ALA A 146 2.31 14.32 1.37
C ALA A 146 3.68 13.76 1.81
N ASP A 147 4.76 14.46 1.51
CA ASP A 147 6.12 14.05 1.86
C ASP A 147 6.32 13.93 3.38
N ASP A 148 5.73 14.84 4.14
CA ASP A 148 5.86 14.87 5.61
C ASP A 148 4.98 13.84 6.31
N ASN A 149 3.81 13.51 5.76
CA ASN A 149 2.77 12.82 6.52
C ASN A 149 2.30 11.50 5.90
N LEU A 150 2.38 11.35 4.58
CA LEU A 150 1.91 10.15 3.88
C LEU A 150 3.08 9.32 3.37
N GLY A 151 2.79 8.09 2.97
CA GLY A 151 3.76 7.16 2.43
C GLY A 151 3.24 5.73 2.48
N LEU A 152 4.15 4.78 2.25
CA LEU A 152 3.82 3.36 2.22
C LEU A 152 4.86 2.55 2.98
N ASP A 153 4.45 1.55 3.74
CA ASP A 153 5.35 0.47 4.09
C ASP A 153 5.36 -0.64 3.01
N CYS A 154 6.22 -1.62 3.14
CA CYS A 154 6.35 -2.69 2.15
C CYS A 154 5.03 -3.45 1.94
N ASN A 155 4.34 -3.76 3.02
CA ASN A 155 3.05 -4.45 2.97
C ASN A 155 1.92 -3.54 2.48
N GLY A 156 1.96 -2.26 2.83
CA GLY A 156 1.01 -1.26 2.32
C GLY A 156 1.02 -1.20 0.80
N PHE A 157 2.19 -1.20 0.17
CA PHE A 157 2.29 -1.22 -1.28
C PHE A 157 1.84 -2.56 -1.87
N VAL A 158 2.47 -3.67 -1.45
CA VAL A 158 2.22 -5.00 -2.04
C VAL A 158 0.80 -5.46 -1.76
N GLY A 159 0.28 -5.27 -0.54
CA GLY A 159 -1.07 -5.68 -0.17
C GLY A 159 -2.16 -4.91 -0.93
N ASN A 160 -2.00 -3.60 -1.11
CA ASN A 160 -2.93 -2.82 -1.93
C ASN A 160 -2.88 -3.25 -3.41
N TYR A 161 -1.68 -3.52 -3.94
CA TYR A 161 -1.54 -4.03 -5.31
C TYR A 161 -2.24 -5.39 -5.49
N LEU A 162 -2.00 -6.35 -4.59
CA LEU A 162 -2.60 -7.68 -4.65
C LEU A 162 -4.12 -7.62 -4.53
N TRP A 163 -4.62 -6.79 -3.61
CA TRP A 163 -6.05 -6.55 -3.48
C TRP A 163 -6.65 -5.97 -4.75
N HIS A 164 -6.04 -4.94 -5.29
CA HIS A 164 -6.52 -4.30 -6.52
C HIS A 164 -6.48 -5.27 -7.72
N SER A 165 -5.42 -6.05 -7.85
CA SER A 165 -5.29 -7.04 -8.93
C SER A 165 -6.38 -8.11 -8.87
N LYS A 166 -6.78 -8.55 -7.67
CA LYS A 166 -7.81 -9.54 -7.45
C LYS A 166 -9.24 -8.99 -7.62
N ASN A 167 -9.47 -7.77 -7.12
CA ASN A 167 -10.83 -7.23 -6.95
C ASN A 167 -11.16 -6.08 -7.91
N GLY A 168 -10.16 -5.52 -8.61
CA GLY A 168 -10.34 -4.41 -9.55
C GLY A 168 -10.69 -3.06 -8.89
N ASN A 169 -10.68 -2.98 -7.57
CA ASN A 169 -11.03 -1.81 -6.79
C ASN A 169 -10.05 -1.59 -5.63
N PRO A 170 -10.03 -0.39 -5.02
CA PRO A 170 -9.25 -0.13 -3.81
C PRO A 170 -9.69 -1.02 -2.65
N TRP A 171 -8.74 -1.31 -1.76
CA TRP A 171 -9.06 -1.93 -0.48
C TRP A 171 -9.80 -0.91 0.40
N MET A 172 -11.09 -1.12 0.58
CA MET A 172 -11.98 -0.22 1.33
C MET A 172 -12.59 -0.89 2.56
N ASP A 173 -12.57 -2.21 2.61
CA ASP A 173 -13.09 -2.96 3.74
C ASP A 173 -12.04 -3.09 4.84
N LEU A 174 -12.00 -2.10 5.68
CA LEU A 174 -11.06 -2.02 6.80
C LEU A 174 -11.49 -2.87 8.00
N GLY A 175 -12.66 -3.47 7.94
CA GLY A 175 -13.16 -4.38 8.99
C GLY A 175 -12.64 -5.81 8.86
N VAL A 176 -12.13 -6.20 7.70
CA VAL A 176 -11.59 -7.55 7.45
C VAL A 176 -10.11 -7.58 7.75
N ARG A 177 -9.78 -7.66 9.04
CA ARG A 177 -8.39 -7.88 9.47
C ARG A 177 -7.98 -9.32 9.13
N ASN A 178 -6.85 -9.46 8.44
CA ASN A 178 -6.10 -10.72 8.25
C ASN A 178 -6.74 -11.81 7.37
N GLN A 179 -7.93 -11.67 6.82
CA GLN A 179 -8.56 -12.79 6.11
C GLN A 179 -8.33 -12.79 4.59
N ASP A 180 -8.08 -11.64 3.95
CA ASP A 180 -8.05 -11.54 2.49
C ASP A 180 -6.80 -10.88 1.89
N HIS A 181 -5.65 -10.99 2.55
CA HIS A 181 -4.39 -10.48 1.99
C HIS A 181 -4.42 -8.99 1.59
N GLY A 182 -5.13 -8.16 2.34
CA GLY A 182 -5.09 -6.71 2.22
C GLY A 182 -3.82 -6.10 2.84
N PRO A 183 -3.61 -4.79 2.71
CA PRO A 183 -2.37 -4.12 3.13
C PRO A 183 -2.05 -4.20 4.63
N ASP A 184 -3.00 -4.61 5.45
CA ASP A 184 -2.83 -4.83 6.90
C ASP A 184 -2.67 -6.32 7.29
N ALA A 185 -2.59 -7.24 6.31
CA ALA A 185 -2.36 -8.65 6.56
C ALA A 185 -0.93 -8.93 7.06
N TRP A 186 -0.73 -10.09 7.70
CA TRP A 186 0.60 -10.58 8.00
C TRP A 186 1.34 -10.98 6.71
N ILE A 187 2.62 -10.62 6.59
CA ILE A 187 3.42 -10.97 5.41
C ILE A 187 3.44 -12.48 5.18
N SER A 188 3.56 -13.28 6.24
CA SER A 188 3.51 -14.74 6.14
C SER A 188 2.21 -15.25 5.50
N GLY A 189 1.07 -14.59 5.73
CA GLY A 189 -0.22 -14.97 5.18
C GLY A 189 -0.29 -14.91 3.65
N TYR A 190 0.49 -14.03 3.01
CA TYR A 190 0.56 -14.01 1.54
C TYR A 190 1.19 -15.27 0.93
N PHE A 191 1.87 -16.06 1.74
CA PHE A 191 2.53 -17.31 1.33
C PHE A 191 1.75 -18.57 1.71
N ASP A 192 0.64 -18.43 2.46
CA ASP A 192 -0.18 -19.56 2.89
C ASP A 192 -0.73 -20.32 1.69
N GLY A 193 -0.51 -21.63 1.68
CA GLY A 193 -0.94 -22.52 0.61
C GLY A 193 -0.19 -22.35 -0.72
N LYS A 194 0.75 -21.41 -0.84
CA LYS A 194 1.50 -21.18 -2.07
C LYS A 194 2.68 -22.14 -2.23
N ARG A 195 2.93 -22.54 -3.47
CA ARG A 195 4.13 -23.29 -3.82
C ARG A 195 5.33 -22.35 -3.85
N LEU A 196 6.27 -22.57 -2.93
CA LEU A 196 7.55 -21.86 -2.92
C LEU A 196 8.45 -22.35 -4.06
N LEU A 197 9.15 -21.44 -4.72
CA LEU A 197 10.16 -21.78 -5.70
C LEU A 197 11.30 -22.57 -5.05
N ALA A 198 11.89 -23.48 -5.83
CA ALA A 198 13.04 -24.28 -5.41
C ALA A 198 14.34 -23.80 -6.07
N SER A 199 14.26 -23.24 -7.27
CA SER A 199 15.38 -22.71 -8.03
C SER A 199 15.03 -21.34 -8.61
N TRP A 200 16.05 -20.51 -8.83
CA TRP A 200 15.91 -19.25 -9.54
C TRP A 200 15.52 -19.47 -11.01
N ASP A 201 15.96 -20.58 -11.60
CA ASP A 201 15.63 -20.95 -12.99
C ASP A 201 14.15 -21.33 -13.16
N ASP A 202 13.45 -21.70 -12.06
CA ASP A 202 12.02 -22.00 -12.08
C ASP A 202 11.15 -20.75 -12.16
N LEU A 203 11.75 -19.55 -12.09
CA LEU A 203 11.03 -18.29 -12.13
C LEU A 203 10.57 -17.99 -13.56
N ASP A 204 9.27 -18.10 -13.77
CA ASP A 204 8.62 -17.71 -15.03
C ASP A 204 8.41 -16.19 -15.05
N THR A 205 9.24 -15.50 -15.82
CA THR A 205 9.21 -14.04 -15.88
C THR A 205 7.96 -13.46 -16.53
N SER A 206 7.07 -14.28 -17.10
CA SER A 206 5.76 -13.80 -17.58
C SER A 206 4.77 -13.53 -16.43
N ARG A 207 5.11 -13.96 -15.21
CA ARG A 207 4.29 -13.83 -13.99
C ARG A 207 4.94 -12.90 -12.98
N SER A 208 4.15 -12.40 -12.08
CA SER A 208 4.63 -11.70 -10.89
C SER A 208 4.86 -12.68 -9.75
N TYR A 209 5.85 -12.37 -8.92
CA TYR A 209 6.20 -13.13 -7.71
C TYR A 209 6.29 -12.21 -6.52
N ILE A 210 5.96 -12.74 -5.35
CA ILE A 210 6.23 -12.10 -4.08
C ILE A 210 7.47 -12.71 -3.44
N PHE A 211 8.30 -11.86 -2.84
CA PHE A 211 9.50 -12.21 -2.10
C PHE A 211 9.27 -11.86 -0.63
N GLY A 212 9.28 -12.84 0.25
CA GLY A 212 9.14 -12.64 1.70
C GLY A 212 10.47 -12.82 2.40
N LEU A 213 10.91 -11.80 3.14
CA LEU A 213 12.13 -11.84 3.94
C LEU A 213 12.08 -12.99 4.96
N VAL A 214 13.20 -13.72 5.11
CA VAL A 214 13.30 -14.82 6.07
C VAL A 214 14.20 -14.48 7.24
N ASP A 215 13.96 -15.14 8.37
CA ASP A 215 14.82 -15.13 9.56
C ASP A 215 16.03 -16.07 9.40
N ASN A 216 16.92 -16.10 10.41
CA ASN A 216 18.09 -16.97 10.43
C ASN A 216 17.76 -18.48 10.42
N SER A 217 16.52 -18.86 10.73
CA SER A 217 16.01 -20.23 10.65
C SER A 217 15.37 -20.54 9.29
N GLY A 218 15.33 -19.57 8.40
CA GLY A 218 14.73 -19.69 7.06
C GLY A 218 13.21 -19.61 7.05
N ASN A 219 12.55 -19.15 8.11
CA ASN A 219 11.13 -18.92 8.13
C ASN A 219 10.81 -17.51 7.63
N ILE A 220 9.70 -17.35 6.90
CA ILE A 220 9.23 -16.02 6.50
C ILE A 220 8.94 -15.23 7.80
N ILE A 221 9.56 -14.07 7.93
CA ILE A 221 9.28 -13.16 9.02
C ILE A 221 7.84 -12.68 8.87
N PRO A 222 6.97 -12.95 9.84
CA PRO A 222 5.54 -12.69 9.68
C PRO A 222 5.25 -11.25 9.27
N GLY A 223 5.95 -10.28 9.88
CA GLY A 223 5.65 -8.86 9.69
C GLY A 223 4.14 -8.62 9.83
N GLY A 224 3.71 -7.47 10.26
CA GLY A 224 2.29 -7.23 10.38
C GLY A 224 2.00 -5.95 11.12
N PRO A 225 0.76 -5.71 11.54
CA PRO A 225 0.37 -4.49 12.20
C PRO A 225 1.26 -4.17 13.40
N GLY A 226 1.99 -3.06 13.32
CA GLY A 226 2.88 -2.61 14.39
C GLY A 226 4.25 -3.31 14.48
N SER A 227 4.56 -4.28 13.60
CA SER A 227 5.88 -4.90 13.51
C SER A 227 6.83 -4.05 12.67
N SER A 228 8.07 -3.88 13.14
CA SER A 228 9.16 -3.28 12.35
C SER A 228 9.99 -4.32 11.60
N SER A 229 9.73 -5.60 11.83
CA SER A 229 10.40 -6.71 11.18
C SER A 229 9.56 -7.28 10.04
N GLY A 230 10.23 -7.93 9.11
CA GLY A 230 9.61 -8.45 7.90
C GLY A 230 9.71 -7.48 6.72
N HIS A 231 9.76 -8.05 5.54
CA HIS A 231 9.79 -7.29 4.29
C HIS A 231 9.16 -8.10 3.18
N ILE A 232 8.43 -7.44 2.30
CA ILE A 232 7.80 -8.05 1.14
C ILE A 232 8.05 -7.19 -0.11
N ILE A 233 8.33 -7.87 -1.21
CA ILE A 233 8.68 -7.28 -2.50
C ILE A 233 7.82 -7.95 -3.55
N ILE A 234 7.59 -7.29 -4.68
CA ILE A 234 6.87 -7.84 -5.81
C ILE A 234 7.63 -7.63 -7.12
N THR A 235 7.61 -8.63 -8.02
CA THR A 235 8.28 -8.54 -9.32
C THR A 235 7.35 -8.05 -10.42
N GLU A 236 7.91 -7.28 -11.35
CA GLU A 236 7.26 -6.88 -12.59
C GLU A 236 7.23 -8.03 -13.58
N PRO A 237 6.07 -8.42 -14.14
CA PRO A 237 6.01 -9.47 -15.16
C PRO A 237 6.61 -8.99 -16.48
N ASN A 238 7.10 -9.94 -17.27
CA ASN A 238 7.68 -9.72 -18.60
C ASN A 238 8.89 -8.78 -18.64
N ARG A 239 9.49 -8.47 -17.48
CA ARG A 239 10.66 -7.62 -17.39
C ARG A 239 11.86 -8.38 -16.86
N ARG A 240 12.73 -8.79 -17.76
CA ARG A 240 13.92 -9.59 -17.53
C ARG A 240 15.14 -8.93 -18.16
N ASN A 241 16.27 -9.02 -17.49
CA ASN A 241 17.55 -8.61 -18.03
C ASN A 241 18.55 -9.78 -17.92
N ASN A 242 19.03 -10.26 -19.05
CA ASN A 242 20.07 -11.29 -19.10
C ASN A 242 21.44 -10.66 -18.86
N ARG A 243 22.19 -11.23 -17.94
CA ARG A 243 23.51 -10.78 -17.52
C ARG A 243 24.51 -11.93 -17.59
N VAL A 244 25.78 -11.58 -17.52
CA VAL A 244 26.89 -12.54 -17.42
C VAL A 244 27.60 -12.26 -16.11
N GLY A 245 27.72 -13.27 -15.26
CA GLY A 245 28.44 -13.21 -14.00
C GLY A 245 29.95 -13.07 -14.19
N LYS A 246 30.65 -12.78 -13.10
CA LYS A 246 32.14 -12.72 -13.10
C LYS A 246 32.78 -14.07 -13.46
N ASP A 247 32.05 -15.14 -13.26
CA ASP A 247 32.43 -16.52 -13.61
C ASP A 247 32.11 -16.87 -15.08
N GLY A 248 31.65 -15.92 -15.87
CA GLY A 248 31.27 -16.10 -17.27
C GLY A 248 29.93 -16.80 -17.49
N LYS A 249 29.22 -17.19 -16.43
CA LYS A 249 27.93 -17.87 -16.56
C LYS A 249 26.80 -16.87 -16.77
N PRO A 250 25.85 -17.18 -17.66
CA PRO A 250 24.67 -16.35 -17.81
C PRO A 250 23.78 -16.46 -16.58
N PHE A 251 23.25 -15.34 -16.13
CA PHE A 251 22.17 -15.28 -15.18
C PHE A 251 21.17 -14.19 -15.61
N PHE A 252 20.01 -14.17 -14.99
CA PHE A 252 19.06 -13.08 -15.25
C PHE A 252 18.70 -12.33 -13.97
N ALA A 253 18.34 -11.10 -14.16
CA ALA A 253 17.76 -10.25 -13.13
C ALA A 253 16.28 -10.03 -13.43
N VAL A 254 15.49 -9.88 -12.39
CA VAL A 254 14.08 -9.50 -12.47
C VAL A 254 13.90 -8.05 -12.00
N TRP A 255 12.98 -7.35 -12.62
CA TRP A 255 12.59 -6.02 -12.13
C TRP A 255 11.63 -6.18 -10.98
N SER A 256 11.91 -5.51 -9.88
CA SER A 256 11.11 -5.61 -8.67
C SER A 256 10.72 -4.23 -8.17
N VAL A 257 9.56 -4.17 -7.54
CA VAL A 257 9.00 -2.95 -6.91
C VAL A 257 8.82 -3.21 -5.43
N GLU A 258 9.27 -2.28 -4.61
CA GLU A 258 9.14 -2.36 -3.16
C GLU A 258 8.91 -0.98 -2.53
N SER A 259 8.38 -0.96 -1.32
CA SER A 259 8.48 0.19 -0.43
C SER A 259 9.41 -0.14 0.72
N THR A 260 10.46 0.64 0.92
CA THR A 260 11.58 0.32 1.82
C THR A 260 12.17 1.56 2.48
N ALA A 261 12.61 1.42 3.74
CA ALA A 261 13.41 2.43 4.43
C ALA A 261 14.85 2.51 3.89
N GLY A 262 15.28 1.53 3.11
CA GLY A 262 16.63 1.46 2.55
C GLY A 262 16.87 2.39 1.36
N HIS A 263 15.87 3.12 0.92
CA HIS A 263 15.94 4.03 -0.21
C HIS A 263 15.15 5.33 0.03
N THR A 264 15.53 6.41 -0.68
CA THR A 264 14.79 7.67 -0.70
C THR A 264 14.63 8.12 -2.15
N PRO A 265 13.42 8.24 -2.68
CA PRO A 265 12.13 7.95 -2.01
C PRO A 265 11.97 6.46 -1.67
N GLY A 266 11.13 6.15 -0.68
CA GLY A 266 10.95 4.79 -0.17
C GLY A 266 10.27 3.83 -1.15
N LEU A 267 9.35 4.31 -1.99
CA LEU A 267 8.73 3.52 -3.06
C LEU A 267 9.69 3.45 -4.25
N TRP A 268 10.31 2.29 -4.42
CA TRP A 268 11.45 2.06 -5.28
C TRP A 268 11.26 0.89 -6.24
N GLU A 269 11.98 0.93 -7.35
CA GLU A 269 12.06 -0.21 -8.28
C GLU A 269 13.47 -0.38 -8.82
N SER A 270 13.92 -1.62 -8.95
CA SER A 270 15.27 -1.96 -9.40
C SER A 270 15.40 -3.38 -9.90
N TRP A 271 16.55 -3.71 -10.47
CA TRP A 271 16.94 -5.06 -10.85
C TRP A 271 17.38 -5.85 -9.62
N TYR A 272 16.79 -7.04 -9.45
CA TYR A 272 17.11 -7.97 -8.38
C TYR A 272 17.64 -9.26 -8.97
N THR A 273 18.73 -9.75 -8.41
CA THR A 273 19.46 -10.92 -8.90
C THR A 273 19.68 -11.90 -7.76
N CYS A 274 19.45 -13.19 -8.00
CA CYS A 274 19.81 -14.23 -7.04
C CYS A 274 21.31 -14.49 -7.08
N THR A 275 21.98 -14.43 -5.93
CA THR A 275 23.41 -14.72 -5.78
C THR A 275 23.69 -16.11 -5.22
N ALA A 276 22.74 -16.68 -4.48
CA ALA A 276 22.81 -18.03 -3.94
C ALA A 276 21.42 -18.58 -3.65
N VAL A 277 21.26 -19.91 -3.72
CA VAL A 277 20.04 -20.63 -3.34
C VAL A 277 20.41 -21.79 -2.43
N SER A 278 19.74 -21.90 -1.28
CA SER A 278 19.86 -23.02 -0.35
C SER A 278 18.53 -23.26 0.35
N ASN A 279 18.03 -24.49 0.35
CA ASN A 279 16.78 -24.86 1.04
C ASN A 279 15.57 -23.97 0.66
N LYS A 280 15.43 -23.60 -0.63
CA LYS A 280 14.41 -22.66 -1.12
C LYS A 280 14.53 -21.25 -0.53
N ILE A 281 15.71 -20.89 -0.03
CA ILE A 281 16.06 -19.54 0.39
C ILE A 281 16.96 -18.94 -0.67
N PHE A 282 16.63 -17.75 -1.12
CA PHE A 282 17.27 -17.02 -2.19
C PHE A 282 17.98 -15.80 -1.61
N SER A 283 19.31 -15.78 -1.67
CA SER A 283 20.09 -14.57 -1.37
C SER A 283 19.98 -13.61 -2.56
N ILE A 284 19.31 -12.50 -2.37
CA ILE A 284 19.00 -11.53 -3.43
C ILE A 284 19.90 -10.32 -3.32
N ASP A 285 20.59 -10.01 -4.42
CA ASP A 285 21.25 -8.72 -4.64
C ASP A 285 20.20 -7.72 -5.16
N ARG A 286 19.91 -6.72 -4.35
CA ARG A 286 19.01 -5.61 -4.66
C ARG A 286 19.86 -4.43 -5.13
N GLU A 287 20.12 -4.37 -6.43
CA GLU A 287 21.00 -3.33 -7.00
C GLU A 287 20.60 -1.92 -6.56
N GLN A 288 21.60 -1.06 -6.44
CA GLN A 288 21.48 0.35 -6.06
C GLN A 288 20.95 0.61 -4.64
N MET A 289 20.78 -0.43 -3.82
CA MET A 289 20.46 -0.25 -2.41
C MET A 289 21.68 0.21 -1.62
N ILE A 290 21.43 0.87 -0.50
CA ILE A 290 22.50 1.30 0.41
C ILE A 290 23.23 0.09 1.00
N PRO A 291 24.54 0.22 1.32
CA PRO A 291 25.28 -0.84 1.99
C PRO A 291 24.58 -1.33 3.27
N GLY A 292 24.55 -2.64 3.46
CA GLY A 292 23.87 -3.28 4.61
C GLY A 292 22.40 -3.67 4.36
N SER A 293 21.74 -3.08 3.38
CA SER A 293 20.39 -3.48 2.97
C SER A 293 20.33 -4.05 1.55
N ARG A 294 21.47 -4.17 0.89
CA ARG A 294 21.57 -4.66 -0.48
C ARG A 294 21.30 -6.17 -0.59
N TYR A 295 21.91 -6.97 0.26
CA TYR A 295 21.82 -8.42 0.22
C TYR A 295 20.89 -8.89 1.35
N LEU A 296 19.81 -9.58 1.00
CA LEU A 296 18.87 -10.17 1.95
C LEU A 296 18.39 -11.52 1.43
N ASP A 297 17.94 -12.37 2.36
CA ASP A 297 17.45 -13.71 2.09
C ASP A 297 15.93 -13.76 2.06
N PHE A 298 15.39 -14.39 1.02
CA PHE A 298 13.95 -14.45 0.77
C PHE A 298 13.47 -15.85 0.44
N LYS A 299 12.22 -16.13 0.72
CA LYS A 299 11.41 -17.14 0.03
C LYS A 299 10.56 -16.48 -1.04
N ILE A 300 10.31 -17.21 -2.13
CA ILE A 300 9.65 -16.69 -3.33
C ILE A 300 8.44 -17.54 -3.64
N ALA A 301 7.30 -16.90 -3.90
CA ALA A 301 6.08 -17.56 -4.38
C ALA A 301 5.47 -16.82 -5.56
N ALA A 302 4.85 -17.56 -6.50
CA ALA A 302 4.09 -16.97 -7.59
C ALA A 302 2.81 -16.30 -7.06
N ILE A 303 2.40 -15.23 -7.74
CA ILE A 303 1.06 -14.67 -7.61
C ILE A 303 0.20 -15.35 -8.67
N ASP A 304 -0.89 -15.97 -8.22
CA ASP A 304 -1.87 -16.65 -9.09
C ASP A 304 -2.80 -15.65 -9.75
#